data_532ba5ec48b6b1280f54d21ee2bd4317
#
_entry.id   532ba5ec48b6b1280f54d21ee2bd4317
#
_cell.length_a   1.000
_cell.length_b   1.000
_cell.length_c   1.000
_cell.angle_alpha   90.00
_cell.angle_beta   90.00
_cell.angle_gamma   90.00
#
_symmetry.space_group_name_H-M   'P 1'
#
loop_
_entity.id
_entity.type
_entity.pdbx_description
1 polymer ?
#
loop_
_entity_poly.entity_id
_entity_poly.type
_entity_poly.pdbx_seq_one_letter_code
_entity_poly.pdbx_strand_id
1 'polypeptide(L)'
;MSMQQKLKASLSVLLAAAMLTPALAVMPESEPSVYAADTVVVNTGKEYQTIDGFGGMNHPEWMGSDLTDAQRQKAFGNGEDELGLTILRIFVNPDSNQWNKAVPTAKFAAQHGAKVFASPWEPPSNLAESDSNGGKLHLPKSNYTAYAQHLNNFGTYMKNQGVDLYAISVQNEPDYASEWTRWSTDETTDFLANYADKITSTRVMSPESFQ
;
A
#
# COMPACT_ATOMS: atom_id res chain seq x y z
N MET A 1 3.98 71.05 -20.66
CA MET A 1 4.86 70.20 -21.46
C MET A 1 4.51 70.40 -22.94
N SER A 2 5.48 70.78 -23.76
CA SER A 2 5.26 70.98 -25.17
C SER A 2 5.06 69.67 -25.94
N MET A 3 4.38 69.76 -27.09
CA MET A 3 4.15 68.60 -27.96
C MET A 3 5.43 67.84 -28.34
N GLN A 4 6.55 68.55 -28.41
CA GLN A 4 7.88 67.97 -28.65
C GLN A 4 8.42 67.12 -27.48
N GLN A 5 8.08 67.50 -26.23
CA GLN A 5 8.50 66.68 -25.06
C GLN A 5 7.67 65.41 -24.93
N LYS A 6 6.39 65.42 -25.33
CA LYS A 6 5.56 64.22 -25.39
C LYS A 6 6.03 63.25 -26.50
N LEU A 7 6.46 63.81 -27.63
CA LEU A 7 6.99 62.95 -28.74
C LEU A 7 8.30 62.28 -28.36
N LYS A 8 9.22 62.98 -27.65
CA LYS A 8 10.49 62.40 -27.18
C LYS A 8 10.27 61.34 -26.09
N ALA A 9 9.32 61.55 -25.20
CA ALA A 9 9.02 60.53 -24.19
C ALA A 9 8.37 59.25 -24.79
N SER A 10 7.48 59.43 -25.77
CA SER A 10 6.87 58.32 -26.48
C SER A 10 7.87 57.52 -27.32
N LEU A 11 8.87 58.19 -27.94
CA LEU A 11 9.89 57.51 -28.71
C LEU A 11 10.89 56.76 -27.84
N SER A 12 11.20 57.26 -26.64
CA SER A 12 12.10 56.62 -25.67
C SER A 12 11.46 55.34 -25.06
N VAL A 13 10.14 55.34 -24.84
CA VAL A 13 9.42 54.17 -24.32
C VAL A 13 9.28 53.10 -25.39
N LEU A 14 9.09 53.48 -26.65
CA LEU A 14 9.06 52.54 -27.79
C LEU A 14 10.42 51.91 -28.06
N LEU A 15 11.53 52.67 -27.90
CA LEU A 15 12.87 52.12 -28.08
C LEU A 15 13.26 51.18 -26.90
N ALA A 16 12.83 51.45 -25.69
CA ALA A 16 13.08 50.59 -24.54
C ALA A 16 12.26 49.26 -24.60
N ALA A 17 11.04 49.33 -25.13
CA ALA A 17 10.22 48.12 -25.34
C ALA A 17 10.79 47.24 -26.49
N ALA A 18 11.38 47.84 -27.54
CA ALA A 18 11.96 47.11 -28.66
C ALA A 18 13.30 46.43 -28.31
N MET A 19 14.00 46.87 -27.25
CA MET A 19 15.26 46.24 -26.81
C MET A 19 15.06 45.14 -25.76
N LEU A 20 13.88 45.07 -25.11
CA LEU A 20 13.56 44.02 -24.14
C LEU A 20 12.93 42.76 -24.76
N THR A 21 12.39 42.86 -25.99
CA THR A 21 11.74 41.75 -26.66
C THR A 21 12.70 40.70 -27.28
N PRO A 22 13.90 41.02 -27.76
CA PRO A 22 14.79 40.00 -28.27
C PRO A 22 15.52 39.20 -27.16
N ALA A 23 15.65 39.77 -25.95
CA ALA A 23 16.35 39.09 -24.87
C ALA A 23 15.47 38.00 -24.15
N LEU A 24 14.14 38.07 -24.30
CA LEU A 24 13.24 37.06 -23.79
C LEU A 24 12.97 35.89 -24.78
N ALA A 25 13.44 36.05 -26.05
CA ALA A 25 13.18 35.08 -27.11
C ALA A 25 14.31 34.05 -27.30
N VAL A 26 15.35 34.09 -26.47
CA VAL A 26 16.47 33.15 -26.56
C VAL A 26 16.72 32.45 -25.23
N MET A 27 15.67 31.98 -24.60
CA MET A 27 15.84 30.76 -23.83
C MET A 27 15.73 29.61 -24.81
N PRO A 28 16.76 28.76 -24.95
CA PRO A 28 16.56 27.52 -25.67
C PRO A 28 15.45 26.80 -24.89
N GLU A 29 14.27 26.63 -25.51
CA GLU A 29 13.38 25.58 -25.09
C GLU A 29 14.26 24.35 -25.08
N SER A 30 14.51 23.81 -23.86
CA SER A 30 15.05 22.49 -23.75
C SER A 30 13.96 21.59 -24.36
N GLU A 31 14.16 21.25 -25.64
CA GLU A 31 13.38 20.19 -26.26
C GLU A 31 13.35 19.06 -25.23
N PRO A 32 12.16 18.57 -24.81
CA PRO A 32 12.12 17.40 -23.98
C PRO A 32 12.90 16.34 -24.75
N SER A 33 14.05 15.93 -24.22
CA SER A 33 14.80 14.82 -24.77
C SER A 33 13.88 13.62 -24.66
N VAL A 34 13.16 13.32 -25.74
CA VAL A 34 12.44 12.08 -25.90
C VAL A 34 13.55 11.03 -25.99
N TYR A 35 13.95 10.49 -24.85
CA TYR A 35 14.69 9.24 -24.86
C TYR A 35 13.79 8.27 -25.63
N ALA A 36 14.24 7.86 -26.79
CA ALA A 36 13.59 6.74 -27.48
C ALA A 36 13.55 5.61 -26.47
N ALA A 37 12.34 5.22 -26.08
CA ALA A 37 12.20 4.11 -25.15
C ALA A 37 12.90 2.91 -25.79
N ASP A 38 13.80 2.29 -25.07
CA ASP A 38 14.45 1.06 -25.53
C ASP A 38 13.36 0.10 -25.99
N THR A 39 13.56 -0.51 -27.14
CA THR A 39 12.58 -1.45 -27.69
C THR A 39 12.46 -2.65 -26.75
N VAL A 40 11.30 -2.78 -26.10
CA VAL A 40 10.98 -3.95 -25.28
C VAL A 40 10.39 -5.03 -26.22
N VAL A 41 11.07 -6.16 -26.31
CA VAL A 41 10.59 -7.30 -27.09
C VAL A 41 9.92 -8.29 -26.12
N VAL A 42 8.60 -8.46 -26.30
CA VAL A 42 7.85 -9.49 -25.56
C VAL A 42 7.78 -10.76 -26.42
N ASN A 43 8.46 -11.79 -25.99
CA ASN A 43 8.39 -13.11 -26.65
C ASN A 43 7.39 -14.00 -25.88
N THR A 44 6.18 -14.09 -26.35
CA THR A 44 5.08 -14.87 -25.74
C THR A 44 5.30 -16.39 -25.84
N GLY A 45 6.25 -16.85 -26.65
CA GLY A 45 6.63 -18.27 -26.71
C GLY A 45 7.66 -18.70 -25.69
N LYS A 46 8.16 -17.76 -24.84
CA LYS A 46 9.16 -18.05 -23.82
C LYS A 46 8.60 -17.72 -22.43
N GLU A 47 8.21 -18.76 -21.70
CA GLU A 47 7.73 -18.67 -20.34
C GLU A 47 8.89 -18.85 -19.34
N TYR A 48 8.87 -18.13 -18.23
CA TYR A 48 9.88 -18.23 -17.17
C TYR A 48 9.24 -18.66 -15.85
N GLN A 49 8.29 -17.89 -15.34
CA GLN A 49 7.66 -18.11 -14.05
C GLN A 49 6.16 -17.83 -14.13
N THR A 50 5.40 -18.49 -13.27
CA THR A 50 4.00 -18.12 -13.03
C THR A 50 3.95 -16.92 -12.09
N ILE A 51 3.21 -15.89 -12.47
CA ILE A 51 2.90 -14.74 -11.62
C ILE A 51 1.46 -14.90 -11.12
N ASP A 52 1.30 -15.01 -9.81
CA ASP A 52 -0.02 -15.25 -9.18
C ASP A 52 -0.98 -14.05 -9.30
N GLY A 53 -0.45 -12.86 -9.55
CA GLY A 53 -1.25 -11.66 -9.73
C GLY A 53 -0.51 -10.38 -9.36
N PHE A 54 -1.22 -9.26 -9.51
CA PHE A 54 -0.75 -7.94 -9.14
C PHE A 54 -1.74 -7.30 -8.18
N GLY A 55 -1.25 -6.51 -7.25
CA GLY A 55 -2.13 -5.94 -6.26
C GLY A 55 -1.51 -4.82 -5.45
N GLY A 56 -2.23 -4.45 -4.42
CA GLY A 56 -1.83 -3.42 -3.47
C GLY A 56 -2.41 -3.66 -2.10
N MET A 57 -2.16 -2.71 -1.23
CA MET A 57 -2.66 -2.71 0.14
C MET A 57 -3.76 -1.66 0.31
N ASN A 58 -4.80 -2.01 1.05
CA ASN A 58 -5.77 -1.07 1.58
C ASN A 58 -5.68 -1.03 3.11
N HIS A 59 -5.38 0.14 3.64
CA HIS A 59 -5.25 0.37 5.09
C HIS A 59 -6.01 1.65 5.48
N PRO A 60 -7.33 1.55 5.72
CA PRO A 60 -8.20 2.70 6.00
C PRO A 60 -7.73 3.58 7.16
N GLU A 61 -7.11 3.01 8.18
CA GLU A 61 -6.60 3.73 9.34
C GLU A 61 -5.44 4.67 8.98
N TRP A 62 -4.55 4.27 8.07
CA TRP A 62 -3.45 5.12 7.59
C TRP A 62 -3.90 6.12 6.53
N MET A 63 -4.82 5.70 5.68
CA MET A 63 -5.35 6.54 4.59
C MET A 63 -6.40 7.54 5.08
N GLY A 64 -6.90 7.39 6.31
CA GLY A 64 -7.98 8.19 6.88
C GLY A 64 -9.38 7.79 6.43
N SER A 65 -9.51 6.93 5.42
CA SER A 65 -10.78 6.39 4.94
C SER A 65 -10.57 5.14 4.09
N ASP A 66 -11.61 4.33 3.94
CA ASP A 66 -11.64 3.26 2.95
C ASP A 66 -11.81 3.81 1.53
N LEU A 67 -11.49 3.01 0.52
CA LEU A 67 -11.71 3.38 -0.88
C LEU A 67 -13.21 3.64 -1.14
N THR A 68 -13.49 4.62 -1.95
CA THR A 68 -14.84 4.85 -2.49
C THR A 68 -15.20 3.78 -3.51
N ASP A 69 -16.50 3.64 -3.83
CA ASP A 69 -16.95 2.67 -4.84
C ASP A 69 -16.28 2.90 -6.20
N ALA A 70 -16.11 4.16 -6.61
CA ALA A 70 -15.42 4.49 -7.85
C ALA A 70 -13.94 4.09 -7.84
N GLN A 71 -13.25 4.23 -6.69
CA GLN A 71 -11.86 3.80 -6.53
C GLN A 71 -11.75 2.27 -6.50
N ARG A 72 -12.69 1.56 -5.86
CA ARG A 72 -12.76 0.10 -5.88
C ARG A 72 -12.96 -0.42 -7.29
N GLN A 73 -13.90 0.18 -8.03
CA GLN A 73 -14.14 -0.16 -9.44
C GLN A 73 -12.87 0.06 -10.27
N LYS A 74 -12.20 1.20 -10.10
CA LYS A 74 -10.95 1.51 -10.81
C LYS A 74 -9.84 0.51 -10.50
N ALA A 75 -9.75 0.04 -9.25
CA ALA A 75 -8.71 -0.87 -8.80
C ALA A 75 -8.97 -2.33 -9.26
N PHE A 76 -10.17 -2.83 -9.10
CA PHE A 76 -10.48 -4.26 -9.25
C PHE A 76 -11.36 -4.60 -10.46
N GLY A 77 -11.94 -3.62 -11.14
CA GLY A 77 -12.68 -3.84 -12.37
C GLY A 77 -11.74 -4.16 -13.54
N ASN A 78 -12.32 -4.72 -14.63
CA ASN A 78 -11.59 -5.18 -15.82
C ASN A 78 -11.94 -4.40 -17.08
N GLY A 79 -12.46 -3.17 -16.94
CA GLY A 79 -12.74 -2.27 -18.06
C GLY A 79 -11.47 -1.65 -18.65
N GLU A 80 -11.60 -0.93 -19.75
CA GLU A 80 -10.48 -0.32 -20.49
C GLU A 80 -9.64 0.63 -19.63
N ASP A 81 -10.28 1.36 -18.72
CA ASP A 81 -9.64 2.31 -17.81
C ASP A 81 -9.44 1.77 -16.38
N GLU A 82 -9.52 0.48 -16.17
CA GLU A 82 -9.46 -0.17 -14.86
C GLU A 82 -8.17 -0.99 -14.73
N LEU A 83 -7.69 -1.16 -13.47
CA LEU A 83 -6.40 -1.79 -13.24
C LEU A 83 -6.45 -3.32 -13.22
N GLY A 84 -7.62 -3.92 -12.97
CA GLY A 84 -7.78 -5.37 -12.90
C GLY A 84 -6.90 -6.02 -11.83
N LEU A 85 -6.74 -5.39 -10.66
CA LEU A 85 -5.92 -5.95 -9.60
C LEU A 85 -6.52 -7.25 -9.10
N THR A 86 -5.66 -8.26 -8.94
CA THR A 86 -6.03 -9.63 -8.58
C THR A 86 -5.54 -10.04 -7.19
N ILE A 87 -4.86 -9.14 -6.48
CA ILE A 87 -4.39 -9.35 -5.11
C ILE A 87 -4.71 -8.10 -4.28
N LEU A 88 -5.24 -8.32 -3.07
CA LEU A 88 -5.44 -7.28 -2.07
C LEU A 88 -4.87 -7.70 -0.73
N ARG A 89 -4.03 -6.86 -0.15
CA ARG A 89 -3.59 -6.95 1.24
C ARG A 89 -4.45 -6.05 2.12
N ILE A 90 -4.90 -6.56 3.26
CA ILE A 90 -5.69 -5.80 4.23
C ILE A 90 -5.05 -5.86 5.63
N PHE A 91 -5.40 -4.89 6.45
CA PHE A 91 -4.92 -4.77 7.83
C PHE A 91 -5.76 -5.62 8.80
N VAL A 92 -5.09 -6.35 9.69
CA VAL A 92 -5.71 -6.97 10.87
C VAL A 92 -5.61 -5.98 12.01
N ASN A 93 -6.67 -5.22 12.25
CA ASN A 93 -6.69 -4.27 13.36
C ASN A 93 -6.62 -5.01 14.71
N PRO A 94 -5.76 -4.59 15.67
CA PRO A 94 -5.68 -5.18 17.00
C PRO A 94 -6.98 -5.03 17.82
N ASP A 95 -7.79 -4.00 17.53
CA ASP A 95 -9.13 -3.83 18.09
C ASP A 95 -10.19 -4.46 17.17
N SER A 96 -10.81 -5.54 17.63
CA SER A 96 -11.85 -6.25 16.87
C SER A 96 -13.08 -5.39 16.54
N ASN A 97 -13.35 -4.33 17.29
CA ASN A 97 -14.44 -3.40 16.99
C ASN A 97 -14.18 -2.57 15.72
N GLN A 98 -12.94 -2.56 15.21
CA GLN A 98 -12.54 -1.84 14.02
C GLN A 98 -12.46 -2.73 12.76
N TRP A 99 -12.67 -4.03 12.87
CA TRP A 99 -12.54 -4.96 11.74
C TRP A 99 -13.48 -4.68 10.57
N ASN A 100 -14.62 -4.05 10.86
CA ASN A 100 -15.59 -3.65 9.83
C ASN A 100 -14.99 -2.68 8.79
N LYS A 101 -13.95 -1.94 9.12
CA LYS A 101 -13.30 -0.99 8.20
C LYS A 101 -12.61 -1.68 7.02
N ALA A 102 -12.12 -2.90 7.21
CA ALA A 102 -11.47 -3.67 6.14
C ALA A 102 -12.49 -4.30 5.16
N VAL A 103 -13.75 -4.44 5.57
CA VAL A 103 -14.74 -5.26 4.85
C VAL A 103 -15.14 -4.72 3.47
N PRO A 104 -15.49 -3.43 3.29
CA PRO A 104 -16.10 -3.00 2.02
C PRO A 104 -15.18 -3.23 0.83
N THR A 105 -13.92 -2.79 0.92
CA THR A 105 -12.95 -2.97 -0.18
C THR A 105 -12.53 -4.44 -0.34
N ALA A 106 -12.34 -5.17 0.76
CA ALA A 106 -12.02 -6.60 0.70
C ALA A 106 -13.13 -7.42 0.02
N LYS A 107 -14.39 -7.12 0.35
CA LYS A 107 -15.55 -7.78 -0.26
C LYS A 107 -15.67 -7.48 -1.75
N PHE A 108 -15.50 -6.21 -2.14
CA PHE A 108 -15.50 -5.81 -3.54
C PHE A 108 -14.40 -6.54 -4.32
N ALA A 109 -13.16 -6.53 -3.81
CA ALA A 109 -12.03 -7.23 -4.43
C ALA A 109 -12.28 -8.73 -4.59
N ALA A 110 -12.75 -9.40 -3.53
CA ALA A 110 -13.08 -10.83 -3.56
C ALA A 110 -14.18 -11.15 -4.60
N GLN A 111 -15.20 -10.31 -4.72
CA GLN A 111 -16.28 -10.45 -5.72
C GLN A 111 -15.77 -10.29 -7.17
N HIS A 112 -14.64 -9.59 -7.36
CA HIS A 112 -13.96 -9.44 -8.66
C HIS A 112 -12.82 -10.49 -8.85
N GLY A 113 -12.76 -11.51 -8.00
CA GLY A 113 -11.82 -12.63 -8.13
C GLY A 113 -10.44 -12.38 -7.54
N ALA A 114 -10.22 -11.27 -6.84
CA ALA A 114 -8.94 -11.00 -6.20
C ALA A 114 -8.70 -11.93 -5.00
N LYS A 115 -7.45 -12.39 -4.84
CA LYS A 115 -6.97 -13.06 -3.64
C LYS A 115 -6.79 -12.01 -2.54
N VAL A 116 -7.54 -12.14 -1.44
CA VAL A 116 -7.42 -11.25 -0.30
C VAL A 116 -6.60 -11.92 0.79
N PHE A 117 -5.51 -11.28 1.24
CA PHE A 117 -4.76 -11.73 2.41
C PHE A 117 -4.62 -10.62 3.44
N ALA A 118 -4.33 -11.00 4.67
CA ALA A 118 -4.36 -10.09 5.80
C ALA A 118 -3.07 -10.12 6.60
N SER A 119 -2.62 -8.95 7.10
CA SER A 119 -1.42 -8.81 7.91
C SER A 119 -1.69 -7.94 9.13
N PRO A 120 -1.26 -8.37 10.34
CA PRO A 120 -1.22 -7.54 11.53
C PRO A 120 0.10 -6.79 11.64
N TRP A 121 0.09 -5.61 12.26
CA TRP A 121 1.27 -4.85 12.66
C TRP A 121 1.51 -4.95 14.16
N GLU A 122 0.43 -5.04 14.92
CA GLU A 122 0.44 -5.10 16.37
C GLU A 122 -0.59 -6.14 16.85
N PRO A 123 -0.33 -6.87 17.93
CA PRO A 123 -1.35 -7.69 18.60
C PRO A 123 -2.30 -6.79 19.40
N PRO A 124 -3.45 -7.30 19.85
CA PRO A 124 -4.29 -6.62 20.84
C PRO A 124 -3.45 -6.11 22.02
N SER A 125 -3.74 -4.88 22.46
CA SER A 125 -2.94 -4.19 23.48
C SER A 125 -2.88 -4.93 24.83
N ASN A 126 -3.87 -5.72 25.14
CA ASN A 126 -3.90 -6.56 26.34
C ASN A 126 -3.05 -7.83 26.21
N LEU A 127 -2.52 -8.13 25.03
CA LEU A 127 -1.62 -9.28 24.80
C LEU A 127 -0.17 -8.86 24.63
N ALA A 128 0.11 -7.59 24.36
CA ALA A 128 1.43 -7.04 24.13
C ALA A 128 1.97 -6.34 25.38
N GLU A 129 3.28 -6.22 25.41
CA GLU A 129 4.04 -5.41 26.38
C GLU A 129 5.06 -4.52 25.66
N SER A 130 5.62 -3.54 26.37
CA SER A 130 6.70 -2.74 25.81
C SER A 130 7.94 -3.61 25.59
N ASP A 131 8.55 -3.50 24.41
CA ASP A 131 9.77 -4.28 24.14
C ASP A 131 10.99 -3.63 24.80
N SER A 132 11.69 -4.40 25.63
CA SER A 132 12.95 -3.98 26.27
C SER A 132 14.18 -4.15 25.36
N ASN A 133 14.02 -4.76 24.19
CA ASN A 133 15.11 -5.12 23.28
C ASN A 133 15.15 -4.27 22.00
N GLY A 134 14.61 -3.06 22.07
CA GLY A 134 14.71 -2.06 20.99
C GLY A 134 13.54 -2.00 20.02
N GLY A 135 12.51 -2.83 20.20
CA GLY A 135 11.25 -2.73 19.48
C GLY A 135 10.26 -1.80 20.19
N LYS A 136 9.15 -1.48 19.53
CA LYS A 136 8.04 -0.74 20.16
C LYS A 136 7.23 -1.65 21.08
N LEU A 137 6.88 -2.82 20.58
CA LEU A 137 6.08 -3.83 21.30
C LEU A 137 6.71 -5.21 21.20
N HIS A 138 6.39 -6.05 22.16
CA HIS A 138 6.70 -7.46 22.20
C HIS A 138 5.45 -8.27 22.58
N LEU A 139 5.26 -9.41 21.94
CA LEU A 139 4.23 -10.37 22.29
C LEU A 139 4.87 -11.49 23.13
N PRO A 140 4.62 -11.57 24.46
CA PRO A 140 5.19 -12.64 25.27
C PRO A 140 4.59 -14.00 24.89
N LYS A 141 5.41 -15.04 24.95
CA LYS A 141 5.03 -16.43 24.58
C LYS A 141 3.78 -16.94 25.33
N SER A 142 3.57 -16.49 26.58
CA SER A 142 2.35 -16.82 27.34
C SER A 142 1.05 -16.44 26.64
N ASN A 143 1.12 -15.46 25.71
CA ASN A 143 -0.03 -14.92 24.98
C ASN A 143 -0.16 -15.47 23.54
N TYR A 144 0.73 -16.35 23.09
CA TYR A 144 0.71 -16.89 21.73
C TYR A 144 -0.60 -17.60 21.37
N THR A 145 -1.15 -18.39 22.31
CA THR A 145 -2.46 -19.03 22.08
C THR A 145 -3.59 -18.01 21.90
N ALA A 146 -3.61 -16.96 22.71
CA ALA A 146 -4.62 -15.91 22.61
C ALA A 146 -4.46 -15.10 21.32
N TYR A 147 -3.22 -14.87 20.89
CA TYR A 147 -2.92 -14.18 19.64
C TYR A 147 -3.31 -15.03 18.41
N ALA A 148 -2.99 -16.31 18.40
CA ALA A 148 -3.44 -17.21 17.34
C ALA A 148 -4.99 -17.24 17.25
N GLN A 149 -5.68 -17.21 18.39
CA GLN A 149 -7.13 -17.10 18.43
C GLN A 149 -7.65 -15.78 17.88
N HIS A 150 -6.95 -14.66 18.15
CA HIS A 150 -7.30 -13.35 17.57
C HIS A 150 -7.22 -13.39 16.04
N LEU A 151 -6.14 -13.93 15.48
CA LEU A 151 -5.96 -14.08 14.03
C LEU A 151 -7.04 -15.01 13.43
N ASN A 152 -7.34 -16.11 14.10
CA ASN A 152 -8.40 -17.04 13.67
C ASN A 152 -9.78 -16.38 13.69
N ASN A 153 -10.06 -15.59 14.72
CA ASN A 153 -11.32 -14.87 14.84
C ASN A 153 -11.47 -13.81 13.74
N PHE A 154 -10.39 -13.12 13.36
CA PHE A 154 -10.40 -12.21 12.22
C PHE A 154 -10.75 -12.93 10.91
N GLY A 155 -10.09 -14.06 10.63
CA GLY A 155 -10.41 -14.84 9.43
C GLY A 155 -11.86 -15.34 9.42
N THR A 156 -12.36 -15.80 10.56
CA THR A 156 -13.78 -16.19 10.72
C THR A 156 -14.71 -15.01 10.51
N TYR A 157 -14.38 -13.85 11.07
CA TYR A 157 -15.15 -12.62 10.89
C TYR A 157 -15.24 -12.25 9.40
N MET A 158 -14.11 -12.21 8.70
CA MET A 158 -14.06 -11.88 7.27
C MET A 158 -14.89 -12.86 6.44
N LYS A 159 -14.81 -14.16 6.73
CA LYS A 159 -15.62 -15.19 6.07
C LYS A 159 -17.11 -14.94 6.27
N ASN A 160 -17.54 -14.58 7.47
CA ASN A 160 -18.94 -14.23 7.77
C ASN A 160 -19.40 -12.96 7.05
N GLN A 161 -18.47 -12.08 6.65
CA GLN A 161 -18.74 -10.92 5.80
C GLN A 161 -18.74 -11.24 4.30
N GLY A 162 -18.45 -12.49 3.92
CA GLY A 162 -18.39 -12.95 2.53
C GLY A 162 -17.01 -12.75 1.90
N VAL A 163 -15.95 -12.68 2.69
CA VAL A 163 -14.56 -12.60 2.25
C VAL A 163 -13.80 -13.84 2.76
N ASP A 164 -13.58 -14.79 1.88
CA ASP A 164 -12.70 -15.94 2.17
C ASP A 164 -11.25 -15.47 2.00
N LEU A 165 -10.51 -15.35 3.10
CA LEU A 165 -9.11 -14.95 3.05
C LEU A 165 -8.27 -16.03 2.39
N TYR A 166 -7.42 -15.64 1.45
CA TYR A 166 -6.41 -16.52 0.85
C TYR A 166 -5.38 -16.96 1.88
N ALA A 167 -4.93 -16.03 2.73
CA ALA A 167 -4.00 -16.28 3.83
C ALA A 167 -4.07 -15.17 4.89
N ILE A 168 -3.53 -15.46 6.07
CA ILE A 168 -3.26 -14.46 7.11
C ILE A 168 -1.79 -14.57 7.53
N SER A 169 -1.12 -13.42 7.65
CA SER A 169 0.24 -13.34 8.17
C SER A 169 0.26 -13.35 9.69
N VAL A 170 1.38 -13.79 10.24
CA VAL A 170 1.62 -13.72 11.70
C VAL A 170 2.01 -12.30 12.12
N GLN A 171 2.83 -11.63 11.33
CA GLN A 171 3.33 -10.29 11.64
C GLN A 171 3.86 -9.61 10.38
N ASN A 172 3.53 -8.32 10.20
CA ASN A 172 4.20 -7.45 9.23
C ASN A 172 5.60 -7.10 9.73
N GLU A 173 6.61 -7.28 8.85
CA GLU A 173 7.97 -6.85 9.08
C GLU A 173 8.49 -7.18 10.51
N PRO A 174 8.54 -8.46 10.89
CA PRO A 174 8.90 -8.87 12.24
C PRO A 174 10.32 -8.41 12.66
N ASP A 175 11.18 -8.15 11.68
CA ASP A 175 12.55 -7.67 11.81
C ASP A 175 12.68 -6.13 11.78
N TYR A 176 11.61 -5.38 11.45
CA TYR A 176 11.56 -3.92 11.54
C TYR A 176 10.83 -3.46 12.82
N ALA A 177 11.48 -3.66 13.94
CA ALA A 177 10.87 -3.62 15.27
C ALA A 177 10.64 -2.23 15.85
N SER A 178 11.26 -1.18 15.31
CA SER A 178 11.17 0.19 15.87
C SER A 178 9.77 0.79 15.80
N GLU A 179 8.95 0.33 14.84
CA GLU A 179 7.62 0.89 14.57
C GLU A 179 6.48 0.02 15.08
N TRP A 180 6.69 -1.32 15.13
CA TRP A 180 5.64 -2.28 15.50
C TRP A 180 6.14 -3.36 16.45
N THR A 181 5.52 -4.54 16.38
CA THR A 181 5.86 -5.66 17.25
C THR A 181 7.07 -6.40 16.71
N ARG A 182 8.13 -6.48 17.52
CA ARG A 182 9.31 -7.26 17.21
C ARG A 182 9.03 -8.76 17.39
N TRP A 183 9.52 -9.55 16.42
CA TRP A 183 9.64 -10.99 16.52
C TRP A 183 11.04 -11.42 16.08
N SER A 184 11.69 -12.21 16.89
CA SER A 184 12.91 -12.91 16.48
C SER A 184 12.56 -14.11 15.59
N THR A 185 13.58 -14.63 14.89
CA THR A 185 13.44 -15.87 14.10
C THR A 185 12.98 -17.04 14.95
N ASP A 186 13.51 -17.17 16.17
CA ASP A 186 13.15 -18.26 17.10
C ASP A 186 11.69 -18.13 17.57
N GLU A 187 11.24 -16.92 17.89
CA GLU A 187 9.85 -16.66 18.30
C GLU A 187 8.87 -16.96 17.15
N THR A 188 9.21 -16.52 15.93
CA THR A 188 8.41 -16.81 14.73
C THR A 188 8.35 -18.31 14.48
N THR A 189 9.49 -19.00 14.57
CA THR A 189 9.58 -20.46 14.37
C THR A 189 8.76 -21.21 15.41
N ASP A 190 8.88 -20.83 16.69
CA ASP A 190 8.13 -21.44 17.79
C ASP A 190 6.61 -21.21 17.62
N PHE A 191 6.20 -20.01 17.25
CA PHE A 191 4.79 -19.72 16.98
C PHE A 191 4.24 -20.57 15.83
N LEU A 192 4.96 -20.64 14.72
CA LEU A 192 4.52 -21.42 13.56
C LEU A 192 4.45 -22.90 13.87
N ALA A 193 5.43 -23.44 14.61
CA ALA A 193 5.49 -24.86 14.92
C ALA A 193 4.44 -25.34 15.94
N ASN A 194 4.06 -24.46 16.90
CA ASN A 194 3.31 -24.88 18.07
C ASN A 194 1.97 -24.19 18.28
N TYR A 195 1.66 -23.13 17.50
CA TYR A 195 0.47 -22.31 17.71
C TYR A 195 -0.30 -22.00 16.42
N ALA A 196 0.34 -22.07 15.25
CA ALA A 196 -0.32 -21.75 13.98
C ALA A 196 -1.45 -22.71 13.62
N ASP A 197 -1.44 -23.93 14.14
CA ASP A 197 -2.51 -24.94 14.02
C ASP A 197 -3.86 -24.47 14.58
N LYS A 198 -3.85 -23.48 15.47
CA LYS A 198 -5.05 -22.86 16.04
C LYS A 198 -5.74 -21.87 15.09
N ILE A 199 -5.05 -21.51 14.00
CA ILE A 199 -5.61 -20.64 12.96
C ILE A 199 -6.20 -21.56 11.87
N THR A 200 -7.47 -21.86 11.98
CA THR A 200 -8.17 -22.80 11.09
C THR A 200 -9.07 -22.12 10.07
N SER A 201 -9.27 -20.81 10.20
CA SER A 201 -10.16 -20.04 9.33
C SER A 201 -9.57 -19.74 7.97
N THR A 202 -8.24 -19.80 7.84
CA THR A 202 -7.50 -19.53 6.59
C THR A 202 -6.10 -20.13 6.67
N ARG A 203 -5.33 -20.06 5.57
CA ARG A 203 -3.92 -20.45 5.56
C ARG A 203 -3.09 -19.43 6.34
N VAL A 204 -2.03 -19.90 6.99
CA VAL A 204 -1.03 -19.03 7.62
C VAL A 204 0.13 -18.80 6.66
N MET A 205 0.59 -17.56 6.57
CA MET A 205 1.81 -17.19 5.85
C MET A 205 2.79 -16.48 6.78
N SER A 206 4.09 -16.68 6.54
CA SER A 206 5.17 -16.04 7.29
C SER A 206 6.52 -16.43 6.65
N PRO A 207 7.59 -15.65 6.86
CA PRO A 207 7.59 -14.28 7.38
C PRO A 207 7.26 -13.25 6.30
N GLU A 208 6.83 -12.06 6.73
CA GLU A 208 6.77 -10.86 5.89
C GLU A 208 7.96 -9.95 6.26
N SER A 209 9.19 -10.48 6.17
CA SER A 209 10.41 -9.76 6.54
C SER A 209 10.62 -8.50 5.72
N PHE A 210 11.18 -7.47 6.36
CA PHE A 210 11.59 -6.22 5.73
C PHE A 210 12.92 -6.39 4.96
N GLN A 211 13.83 -7.27 5.44
CA GLN A 211 15.16 -7.51 4.86
C GLN A 211 15.33 -8.94 4.36
#